data_399d0be462338a41242ad1523d575977
#
_entry.id   399d0be462338a41242ad1523d575977
#
_cell.length_a   1.000
_cell.length_b   1.000
_cell.length_c   1.000
_cell.angle_alpha   90.00
_cell.angle_beta   90.00
_cell.angle_gamma   90.00
#
_symmetry.space_group_name_H-M   'P 1'
#
loop_
_entity.id
_entity.type
_entity.pdbx_description
1 polymer ?
#
loop_
_entity_poly.entity_id
_entity_poly.type
_entity_poly.pdbx_seq_one_letter_code
_entity_poly.pdbx_strand_id
1 'polypeptide(L)'
;MKNIPSIGIFDSGVGGLSVLERLQHVLPNERLIYVADSKYAPYGQMTSSDIKRRAFIITDFLTQHHNIKLLVVACNTATAACIHELREKYCLPIVGMEPAVKPAISASKRNKSCSTLDRKSVV
;
A
#
# COMPACT_ATOMS: atom_id res chain seq x y z
N MET A 1 -4.55 21.97 7.01
CA MET A 1 -4.71 21.68 6.75
C MET A 1 -4.24 20.98 6.06
N LYS A 2 -3.87 20.85 5.64
CA LYS A 2 -3.42 20.32 4.85
C LYS A 2 -2.45 19.40 5.15
N ASN A 3 -1.76 19.23 5.94
CA ASN A 3 -0.77 18.29 6.23
C ASN A 3 -1.16 17.24 7.22
N ILE A 4 -2.42 16.91 7.27
CA ILE A 4 -2.86 15.87 8.17
C ILE A 4 -2.37 14.54 7.65
N PRO A 5 -1.62 13.77 8.41
CA PRO A 5 -1.15 12.48 7.94
C PRO A 5 -2.32 11.54 7.70
N SER A 6 -2.27 10.85 6.60
CA SER A 6 -3.39 10.00 6.20
C SER A 6 -2.93 8.59 5.87
N ILE A 7 -3.87 7.68 5.75
CA ILE A 7 -3.57 6.33 5.34
C ILE A 7 -4.00 6.23 3.88
N GLY A 8 -3.08 5.88 3.01
CA GLY A 8 -3.39 5.72 1.60
C GLY A 8 -3.80 4.29 1.32
N ILE A 9 -4.80 4.10 0.49
CA ILE A 9 -5.26 2.78 0.11
C ILE A 9 -5.26 2.71 -1.40
N PHE A 10 -4.53 1.75 -1.94
CA PHE A 10 -4.37 1.61 -3.37
C PHE A 10 -5.03 0.30 -3.81
N ASP A 11 -5.83 0.34 -4.84
CA ASP A 11 -6.49 -0.84 -5.35
C ASP A 11 -6.46 -0.80 -6.87
N SER A 12 -6.57 -1.96 -7.50
CA SER A 12 -6.54 -2.05 -8.95
C SER A 12 -7.86 -1.62 -9.59
N GLY A 13 -8.88 -1.41 -8.81
CA GLY A 13 -10.15 -0.97 -9.37
C GLY A 13 -11.34 -1.72 -8.89
N VAL A 14 -11.16 -2.92 -8.36
CA VAL A 14 -12.28 -3.66 -7.84
C VAL A 14 -11.85 -4.38 -6.61
N GLY A 15 -12.69 -4.55 -5.70
CA GLY A 15 -12.41 -5.34 -4.51
C GLY A 15 -11.85 -4.56 -3.35
N GLY A 16 -11.28 -3.41 -3.59
CA GLY A 16 -10.68 -2.66 -2.52
C GLY A 16 -11.66 -1.92 -1.65
N LEU A 17 -12.91 -1.79 -2.11
CA LEU A 17 -13.88 -1.07 -1.31
C LEU A 17 -14.18 -1.78 -0.02
N SER A 18 -14.11 -3.11 0.00
CA SER A 18 -14.37 -3.82 1.24
C SER A 18 -13.26 -3.56 2.23
N VAL A 19 -12.03 -3.39 1.77
CA VAL A 19 -10.93 -3.05 2.64
C VAL A 19 -11.11 -1.65 3.18
N LEU A 20 -11.55 -0.72 2.33
CA LEU A 20 -11.80 0.64 2.75
C LEU A 20 -12.88 0.68 3.82
N GLU A 21 -13.96 -0.05 3.62
CA GLU A 21 -15.03 -0.07 4.60
C GLU A 21 -14.54 -0.62 5.91
N ARG A 22 -13.75 -1.67 5.86
CA ARG A 22 -13.26 -2.27 7.08
C ARG A 22 -12.35 -1.31 7.82
N LEU A 23 -11.51 -0.60 7.10
CA LEU A 23 -10.61 0.34 7.74
C LEU A 23 -11.38 1.50 8.36
N GLN A 24 -12.44 1.95 7.72
CA GLN A 24 -13.26 3.00 8.29
C GLN A 24 -13.87 2.56 9.60
N HIS A 25 -14.25 1.29 9.66
CA HIS A 25 -14.88 0.76 10.84
C HIS A 25 -13.87 0.58 11.98
N VAL A 26 -12.70 0.09 11.66
CA VAL A 26 -11.71 -0.20 12.67
C VAL A 26 -10.92 1.02 13.10
N LEU A 27 -10.73 1.96 12.18
CA LEU A 27 -9.95 3.15 12.44
C LEU A 27 -10.77 4.39 12.12
N PRO A 28 -11.82 4.63 12.87
CA PRO A 28 -12.75 5.69 12.50
C PRO A 28 -12.18 7.10 12.59
N ASN A 29 -11.10 7.27 13.32
CA ASN A 29 -10.51 8.59 13.43
C ASN A 29 -9.39 8.88 12.47
N GLU A 30 -9.08 7.94 11.59
CA GLU A 30 -8.00 8.15 10.63
C GLU A 30 -8.55 8.71 9.33
N ARG A 31 -7.75 9.55 8.71
CA ARG A 31 -8.13 10.08 7.42
C ARG A 31 -7.67 9.06 6.38
N LEU A 32 -8.58 8.61 5.53
CA LEU A 32 -8.27 7.59 4.53
C LEU A 32 -8.37 8.18 3.15
N ILE A 33 -7.39 7.89 2.30
CA ILE A 33 -7.39 8.34 0.93
C ILE A 33 -7.32 7.11 0.04
N TYR A 34 -8.36 6.87 -0.73
CA TYR A 34 -8.48 5.68 -1.53
C TYR A 34 -8.28 6.00 -3.01
N VAL A 35 -7.42 5.25 -3.67
CA VAL A 35 -7.18 5.40 -5.08
C VAL A 35 -7.43 4.07 -5.76
N ALA A 36 -8.36 4.04 -6.70
CA ALA A 36 -8.63 2.84 -7.48
C ALA A 36 -8.14 3.09 -8.89
N ASP A 37 -7.24 2.25 -9.37
CA ASP A 37 -6.64 2.42 -10.68
C ASP A 37 -7.53 1.78 -11.73
N SER A 38 -8.77 2.21 -11.78
CA SER A 38 -9.81 1.55 -12.56
C SER A 38 -9.55 1.50 -14.05
N LYS A 39 -8.85 2.48 -14.56
CA LYS A 39 -8.59 2.50 -15.98
C LYS A 39 -7.73 1.33 -16.43
N TYR A 40 -6.91 0.80 -15.55
CA TYR A 40 -6.01 -0.29 -15.88
C TYR A 40 -6.46 -1.62 -15.30
N ALA A 41 -7.66 -1.68 -14.75
CA ALA A 41 -8.18 -2.94 -14.22
C ALA A 41 -8.60 -3.83 -15.37
N PRO A 42 -8.50 -5.14 -15.23
CA PRO A 42 -7.98 -5.85 -14.07
C PRO A 42 -6.48 -6.06 -14.18
N TYR A 43 -5.82 -5.98 -13.08
CA TYR A 43 -4.37 -6.15 -13.07
C TYR A 43 -3.94 -7.58 -13.39
N GLY A 44 -4.83 -8.51 -13.24
CA GLY A 44 -4.46 -9.89 -13.48
C GLY A 44 -4.00 -10.17 -14.91
N GLN A 45 -4.33 -9.27 -15.85
CA GLN A 45 -3.93 -9.45 -17.22
C GLN A 45 -2.69 -8.66 -17.58
N MET A 46 -2.07 -7.99 -16.63
CA MET A 46 -0.91 -7.17 -16.90
C MET A 46 0.35 -7.90 -16.50
N THR A 47 1.48 -7.51 -17.08
CA THR A 47 2.75 -8.10 -16.67
C THR A 47 3.13 -7.56 -15.31
N SER A 48 3.99 -8.26 -14.60
CA SER A 48 4.46 -7.80 -13.32
C SER A 48 5.16 -6.45 -13.43
N SER A 49 5.88 -6.22 -14.51
CA SER A 49 6.54 -4.95 -14.71
C SER A 49 5.55 -3.82 -14.83
N ASP A 50 4.47 -4.03 -15.55
CA ASP A 50 3.47 -2.99 -15.72
C ASP A 50 2.73 -2.72 -14.42
N ILE A 51 2.44 -3.76 -13.67
CA ILE A 51 1.79 -3.59 -12.38
C ILE A 51 2.70 -2.79 -11.45
N LYS A 52 3.98 -3.11 -11.46
CA LYS A 52 4.91 -2.41 -10.61
C LYS A 52 4.99 -0.93 -10.99
N ARG A 53 4.99 -0.64 -12.28
CA ARG A 53 5.04 0.73 -12.71
C ARG A 53 3.80 1.50 -12.26
N ARG A 54 2.63 0.88 -12.40
CA ARG A 54 1.40 1.53 -11.93
C ARG A 54 1.46 1.76 -10.41
N ALA A 55 1.93 0.78 -9.68
CA ALA A 55 1.98 0.90 -8.23
C ALA A 55 2.93 2.02 -7.81
N PHE A 56 4.05 2.16 -8.49
CA PHE A 56 4.98 3.22 -8.16
C PHE A 56 4.38 4.60 -8.47
N ILE A 57 3.69 4.72 -9.59
CA ILE A 57 3.06 5.99 -9.95
C ILE A 57 2.03 6.40 -8.91
N ILE A 58 1.22 5.46 -8.48
CA ILE A 58 0.19 5.76 -7.51
C ILE A 58 0.77 6.05 -6.13
N THR A 59 1.79 5.30 -5.74
CA THR A 59 2.43 5.53 -4.45
C THR A 59 3.13 6.90 -4.43
N ASP A 60 3.77 7.27 -5.53
CA ASP A 60 4.39 8.59 -5.62
C ASP A 60 3.32 9.67 -5.48
N PHE A 61 2.19 9.49 -6.15
CA PHE A 61 1.12 10.46 -6.05
C PHE A 61 0.64 10.62 -4.61
N LEU A 62 0.45 9.50 -3.94
CA LEU A 62 -0.05 9.55 -2.58
C LEU A 62 0.99 10.16 -1.62
N THR A 63 2.24 9.84 -1.80
CA THR A 63 3.25 10.35 -0.89
C THR A 63 3.55 11.82 -1.15
N GLN A 64 3.49 12.24 -2.40
CA GLN A 64 3.84 13.60 -2.70
C GLN A 64 2.69 14.59 -2.55
N HIS A 65 1.50 14.14 -2.77
CA HIS A 65 0.36 15.05 -2.74
C HIS A 65 -0.57 14.89 -1.55
N HIS A 66 -0.47 13.81 -0.84
CA HIS A 66 -1.42 13.55 0.23
C HIS A 66 -0.80 13.19 1.58
N ASN A 67 0.48 13.29 1.70
CA ASN A 67 1.15 13.09 2.99
C ASN A 67 0.68 11.84 3.72
N ILE A 68 0.76 10.71 3.08
CA ILE A 68 0.30 9.49 3.72
C ILE A 68 1.37 8.97 4.69
N LYS A 69 0.93 8.40 5.80
CA LYS A 69 1.83 7.82 6.78
C LYS A 69 1.85 6.30 6.72
N LEU A 70 0.97 5.72 5.93
CA LEU A 70 0.87 4.27 5.79
C LEU A 70 0.21 3.99 4.47
N LEU A 71 0.67 2.98 3.75
CA LEU A 71 0.04 2.60 2.50
C LEU A 71 -0.52 1.19 2.64
N VAL A 72 -1.78 1.02 2.23
CA VAL A 72 -2.39 -0.29 2.20
C VAL A 72 -2.59 -0.65 0.74
N VAL A 73 -1.98 -1.74 0.29
CA VAL A 73 -2.12 -2.21 -1.08
C VAL A 73 -3.25 -3.22 -1.05
N ALA A 74 -4.46 -2.78 -1.39
CA ALA A 74 -5.64 -3.59 -1.24
C ALA A 74 -5.94 -4.40 -2.50
N CYS A 75 -4.95 -5.05 -3.02
CA CYS A 75 -5.08 -5.82 -4.24
C CYS A 75 -4.13 -7.00 -4.14
N ASN A 76 -4.66 -8.22 -4.23
CA ASN A 76 -3.83 -9.41 -4.15
C ASN A 76 -2.81 -9.45 -5.27
N THR A 77 -3.21 -9.11 -6.48
CA THR A 77 -2.33 -9.17 -7.62
C THR A 77 -1.18 -8.18 -7.49
N ALA A 78 -1.46 -6.97 -7.07
CA ALA A 78 -0.40 -5.99 -6.92
C ALA A 78 0.52 -6.36 -5.78
N THR A 79 -0.02 -6.89 -4.70
CA THR A 79 0.80 -7.32 -3.59
C THR A 79 1.78 -8.38 -4.06
N ALA A 80 1.29 -9.38 -4.76
CA ALA A 80 2.16 -10.46 -5.22
C ALA A 80 3.19 -9.96 -6.20
N ALA A 81 2.83 -8.99 -7.02
CA ALA A 81 3.74 -8.55 -8.07
C ALA A 81 4.85 -7.62 -7.57
N CYS A 82 4.59 -6.80 -6.59
CA CYS A 82 5.57 -5.77 -6.29
C CYS A 82 5.64 -5.26 -4.86
N ILE A 83 5.09 -5.98 -3.90
CA ILE A 83 5.08 -5.46 -2.54
C ILE A 83 6.50 -5.27 -2.00
N HIS A 84 7.41 -6.15 -2.37
CA HIS A 84 8.77 -6.04 -1.86
C HIS A 84 9.47 -4.83 -2.44
N GLU A 85 9.27 -4.57 -3.72
CA GLU A 85 9.88 -3.42 -4.35
C GLU A 85 9.32 -2.13 -3.79
N LEU A 86 8.03 -2.11 -3.46
CA LEU A 86 7.46 -0.94 -2.85
C LEU A 86 8.08 -0.71 -1.48
N ARG A 87 8.25 -1.76 -0.72
CA ARG A 87 8.82 -1.63 0.61
C ARG A 87 10.28 -1.19 0.57
N GLU A 88 10.98 -1.54 -0.49
CA GLU A 88 12.34 -1.11 -0.62
C GLU A 88 12.47 0.34 -1.03
N LYS A 89 11.55 0.81 -1.85
CA LYS A 89 11.66 2.16 -2.35
C LYS A 89 11.12 3.22 -1.40
N TYR A 90 10.09 2.91 -0.66
CA TYR A 90 9.45 3.91 0.18
C TYR A 90 9.69 3.64 1.65
N CYS A 91 9.88 4.70 2.40
CA CYS A 91 10.18 4.56 3.82
C CYS A 91 8.98 4.53 4.75
N LEU A 92 7.80 4.51 4.23
CA LEU A 92 6.64 4.41 5.09
C LEU A 92 6.22 2.94 5.20
N PRO A 93 5.46 2.58 6.21
CA PRO A 93 4.98 1.21 6.32
C PRO A 93 4.01 0.88 5.19
N ILE A 94 4.12 -0.32 4.65
CA ILE A 94 3.28 -0.75 3.55
C ILE A 94 2.69 -2.10 3.89
N VAL A 95 1.36 -2.17 3.89
CA VAL A 95 0.65 -3.39 4.22
C VAL A 95 0.04 -3.93 2.93
N GLY A 96 0.20 -5.19 2.66
CA GLY A 96 -0.36 -5.80 1.46
C GLY A 96 -1.32 -6.91 1.79
N MET A 97 -1.99 -7.44 0.77
CA MET A 97 -2.93 -8.52 0.94
C MET A 97 -2.18 -9.83 0.75
N GLU A 98 -1.52 -10.28 1.76
CA GLU A 98 -0.71 -11.48 1.67
C GLU A 98 -1.37 -12.64 2.37
N PRO A 99 -1.09 -13.83 1.94
CA PRO A 99 -1.65 -15.00 2.62
C PRO A 99 -1.19 -15.03 4.05
N ALA A 100 -2.04 -15.43 4.92
CA ALA A 100 -1.71 -15.43 6.32
C ALA A 100 -0.54 -16.30 6.69
N VAL A 101 -0.25 -17.25 5.90
CA VAL A 101 0.80 -18.17 6.25
C VAL A 101 2.19 -17.60 6.18
N LYS A 102 2.47 -16.61 5.44
CA LYS A 102 3.76 -16.12 5.40
C LYS A 102 4.07 -14.89 6.07
N PRO A 103 3.27 -14.19 6.66
CA PRO A 103 3.54 -12.89 7.18
C PRO A 103 4.64 -12.83 8.19
N ALA A 104 4.71 -13.77 9.02
CA ALA A 104 5.68 -13.70 10.09
C ALA A 104 7.10 -13.70 9.56
N ILE A 105 7.36 -14.53 8.62
CA ILE A 105 8.66 -14.63 8.09
C ILE A 105 9.02 -13.42 7.28
N SER A 106 8.12 -12.92 6.51
CA SER A 106 8.39 -11.77 5.72
C SER A 106 8.69 -10.58 6.56
N ALA A 107 7.99 -10.45 7.63
CA ALA A 107 8.15 -9.28 8.45
C ALA A 107 9.52 -9.20 9.07
N SER A 108 10.09 -10.28 9.36
CA SER A 108 11.34 -10.24 10.04
C SER A 108 12.47 -9.74 9.19
N LYS A 109 12.36 -9.89 7.95
CA LYS A 109 13.39 -9.44 7.20
C LYS A 109 13.24 -8.10 6.74
N ARG A 110 12.67 -7.35 7.04
CA ARG A 110 12.34 -6.23 6.55
C ARG A 110 13.20 -5.24 6.37
N ASN A 111 13.43 -4.52 5.75
CA ASN A 111 14.10 -3.55 5.43
C ASN A 111 14.93 -2.79 6.12
N LYS A 112 15.89 -2.55 5.86
CA LYS A 112 16.71 -1.84 6.49
C LYS A 112 16.98 -0.62 5.80
N SER A 113 16.60 -0.40 4.67
CA SER A 113 16.91 0.78 3.97
C SER A 113 16.35 2.00 4.64
N CYS A 114 15.37 1.85 5.46
CA CYS A 114 14.80 3.00 6.13
C CYS A 114 15.10 3.01 7.57
N SER A 115 16.28 2.68 7.87
CA SER A 115 16.60 2.56 9.25
C SER A 115 16.40 3.79 10.03
N THR A 116 16.59 4.88 9.43
CA THR A 116 16.46 6.00 10.23
C THR A 116 15.14 6.23 10.74
N LEU A 117 14.24 5.93 10.10
CA LEU A 117 12.97 6.17 10.53
C LEU A 117 12.49 5.34 11.42
N ASP A 118 12.06 5.48 12.04
CA ASP A 118 11.58 4.67 12.93
C ASP A 118 10.59 3.96 12.64
N ARG A 119 10.46 3.47 12.20
CA ARG A 119 9.62 2.76 11.79
C ARG A 119 9.21 1.87 12.61
N LYS A 120 9.47 1.80 13.55
CA LYS A 120 9.12 0.97 14.38
C LYS A 120 7.82 0.62 14.27
N SER A 121 7.20 1.16 13.97
CA SER A 121 5.92 0.88 13.99
C SER A 121 5.47 0.01 13.08
N VAL A 122 5.97 -0.34 12.40
CA VAL A 122 5.51 -1.12 11.50
C VAL A 122 5.01 -2.20 11.71
N VAL A 123 4.49 -2.70 11.72
CA VAL A 123 3.99 -3.84 11.82
C VAL A 123 3.67 -4.35 11.15
#